data_582ed6798812055427a086e1a1a0c683
#
_entry.id   582ed6798812055427a086e1a1a0c683
#
_cell.length_a   1.000
_cell.length_b   1.000
_cell.length_c   1.000
_cell.angle_alpha   90.00
_cell.angle_beta   90.00
_cell.angle_gamma   90.00
#
_symmetry.space_group_name_H-M   'P 1'
#
loop_
_entity.id
_entity.type
_entity.pdbx_description
1 polymer ?
#
loop_
_entity_poly.entity_id
_entity_poly.type
_entity_poly.pdbx_seq_one_letter_code
_entity_poly.pdbx_strand_id
1 'polypeptide(L)'
;DVTGEGVVLRVNPGSAGGQVLDLELLQLVNELNAAGAEAISINGQRVVPFTSIRTVGDQVQINRIAMSAPFVVQAIGNAQTLSHALELYGGVLENLRANLDITLDMQESVSIPRYEGEVTFRYAQGVQSQQ
;
A
#
# COMPACT_ATOMS: atom_id res chain seq x y z
N ASP A 1 -14.16 8.54 -1.23
CA ASP A 1 -13.77 7.37 -0.47
C ASP A 1 -14.42 6.13 -1.02
N VAL A 2 -13.76 5.00 -0.86
CA VAL A 2 -14.27 3.69 -1.30
C VAL A 2 -14.29 2.78 -0.10
N THR A 3 -15.39 2.02 0.03
CA THR A 3 -15.56 1.08 1.13
C THR A 3 -16.04 -0.26 0.57
N GLY A 4 -15.49 -1.35 1.09
CA GLY A 4 -15.88 -2.69 0.70
C GLY A 4 -15.05 -3.72 1.43
N GLU A 5 -15.33 -5.00 1.14
CA GLU A 5 -14.50 -6.05 1.73
C GLU A 5 -13.09 -6.01 1.15
N GLY A 6 -12.15 -6.58 1.86
CA GLY A 6 -10.79 -6.61 1.37
C GLY A 6 -9.83 -7.22 2.37
N VAL A 7 -8.57 -6.78 2.26
CA VAL A 7 -7.49 -7.28 3.12
C VAL A 7 -6.70 -6.12 3.70
N VAL A 8 -6.11 -6.39 4.86
CA VAL A 8 -5.19 -5.45 5.52
C VAL A 8 -3.90 -6.20 5.79
N LEU A 9 -2.79 -5.66 5.29
CA LEU A 9 -1.47 -6.20 5.56
C LEU A 9 -0.70 -5.22 6.42
N ARG A 10 0.00 -5.76 7.43
CA ARG A 10 0.89 -4.95 8.26
C ARG A 10 2.30 -5.43 8.00
N VAL A 11 3.15 -4.52 7.54
CA VAL A 11 4.50 -4.82 7.07
C VAL A 11 5.50 -4.15 7.99
N ASN A 12 6.36 -4.97 8.60
CA ASN A 12 7.41 -4.51 9.50
C ASN A 12 8.74 -5.14 9.12
N PRO A 13 9.86 -4.55 9.54
CA PRO A 13 11.16 -5.20 9.41
C PRO A 13 11.14 -6.55 10.13
N GLY A 14 11.86 -7.52 9.60
CA GLY A 14 11.98 -8.82 10.25
C GLY A 14 12.89 -8.78 11.44
N SER A 15 12.95 -9.90 12.18
CA SER A 15 13.74 -10.00 13.42
C SER A 15 15.24 -9.89 13.16
N ALA A 16 15.70 -10.16 11.95
CA ALA A 16 17.10 -10.05 11.59
C ALA A 16 17.55 -8.59 11.39
N GLY A 17 16.63 -7.65 11.49
CA GLY A 17 16.91 -6.25 11.24
C GLY A 17 16.69 -5.88 9.80
N GLY A 18 17.16 -4.71 9.41
CA GLY A 18 16.95 -4.19 8.07
C GLY A 18 15.77 -3.25 8.04
N GLN A 19 15.31 -2.93 6.84
CA GLN A 19 14.20 -2.00 6.67
C GLN A 19 13.30 -2.45 5.55
N VAL A 20 12.08 -1.92 5.56
CA VAL A 20 11.14 -2.15 4.47
C VAL A 20 11.51 -1.19 3.34
N LEU A 21 11.65 -1.74 2.14
CA LEU A 21 12.10 -0.96 0.97
C LEU A 21 10.93 -0.69 0.02
N ASP A 22 11.09 0.34 -0.80
CA ASP A 22 10.08 0.71 -1.78
C ASP A 22 9.72 -0.44 -2.71
N LEU A 23 10.72 -1.21 -3.18
CA LEU A 23 10.46 -2.33 -4.09
C LEU A 23 9.59 -3.39 -3.45
N GLU A 24 9.71 -3.60 -2.14
CA GLU A 24 8.91 -4.60 -1.45
C GLU A 24 7.45 -4.17 -1.37
N LEU A 25 7.21 -2.90 -1.08
CA LEU A 25 5.85 -2.36 -1.08
C LEU A 25 5.26 -2.38 -2.48
N LEU A 26 6.07 -2.08 -3.49
CA LEU A 26 5.62 -2.13 -4.88
C LEU A 26 5.25 -3.54 -5.31
N GLN A 27 5.99 -4.56 -4.85
CA GLN A 27 5.65 -5.94 -5.15
C GLN A 27 4.27 -6.31 -4.59
N LEU A 28 3.97 -5.86 -3.37
CA LEU A 28 2.64 -6.09 -2.79
C LEU A 28 1.56 -5.39 -3.59
N VAL A 29 1.79 -4.13 -3.95
CA VAL A 29 0.81 -3.37 -4.72
C VAL A 29 0.56 -4.03 -6.08
N ASN A 30 1.63 -4.46 -6.74
CA ASN A 30 1.50 -5.11 -8.05
C ASN A 30 0.71 -6.40 -7.95
N GLU A 31 0.97 -7.19 -6.91
CA GLU A 31 0.25 -8.45 -6.73
C GLU A 31 -1.23 -8.19 -6.43
N LEU A 32 -1.52 -7.20 -5.59
CA LEU A 32 -2.90 -6.83 -5.28
C LEU A 32 -3.64 -6.38 -6.54
N ASN A 33 -2.99 -5.56 -7.36
CA ASN A 33 -3.60 -5.12 -8.62
C ASN A 33 -3.85 -6.30 -9.56
N ALA A 34 -2.89 -7.21 -9.66
CA ALA A 34 -3.04 -8.39 -10.51
C ALA A 34 -4.18 -9.30 -10.02
N ALA A 35 -4.43 -9.30 -8.72
CA ALA A 35 -5.49 -10.12 -8.13
C ALA A 35 -6.86 -9.43 -8.17
N GLY A 36 -6.95 -8.24 -8.73
CA GLY A 36 -8.22 -7.57 -8.94
C GLY A 36 -8.61 -6.54 -7.88
N ALA A 37 -7.65 -6.02 -7.11
CA ALA A 37 -7.96 -4.99 -6.14
C ALA A 37 -8.55 -3.75 -6.84
N GLU A 38 -9.62 -3.22 -6.26
CA GLU A 38 -10.31 -2.05 -6.80
C GLU A 38 -9.68 -0.76 -6.30
N ALA A 39 -9.11 -0.79 -5.11
CA ALA A 39 -8.46 0.36 -4.50
C ALA A 39 -7.42 -0.13 -3.51
N ILE A 40 -6.32 0.60 -3.40
CA ILE A 40 -5.22 0.24 -2.51
C ILE A 40 -4.76 1.50 -1.79
N SER A 41 -4.39 1.38 -0.51
CA SER A 41 -3.76 2.48 0.21
C SER A 41 -2.56 1.96 1.01
N ILE A 42 -1.62 2.84 1.29
CA ILE A 42 -0.50 2.58 2.20
C ILE A 42 -0.49 3.71 3.21
N ASN A 43 -0.67 3.36 4.48
CA ASN A 43 -0.72 4.33 5.59
C ASN A 43 -1.64 5.50 5.27
N GLY A 44 -2.82 5.19 4.72
CA GLY A 44 -3.82 6.20 4.42
C GLY A 44 -3.65 6.94 3.11
N GLN A 45 -2.57 6.68 2.38
CA GLN A 45 -2.37 7.30 1.07
C GLN A 45 -2.87 6.38 -0.02
N ARG A 46 -3.82 6.85 -0.82
CA ARG A 46 -4.36 6.08 -1.94
C ARG A 46 -3.26 5.86 -2.98
N VAL A 47 -3.08 4.61 -3.38
CA VAL A 47 -2.09 4.26 -4.40
C VAL A 47 -2.79 4.18 -5.75
N VAL A 48 -2.28 4.94 -6.70
CA VAL A 48 -2.76 4.95 -8.09
C VAL A 48 -1.55 4.70 -8.99
N PRO A 49 -1.76 4.45 -10.30
CA PRO A 49 -0.62 4.07 -11.15
C PRO A 49 0.56 5.03 -11.15
N PHE A 50 0.31 6.31 -10.91
CA PHE A 50 1.39 7.30 -10.89
C PHE A 50 1.82 7.70 -9.48
N THR A 51 1.41 6.96 -8.45
CA THR A 51 1.86 7.22 -7.09
C THR A 51 3.36 6.99 -6.99
N SER A 52 4.06 7.97 -6.41
CA SER A 52 5.50 7.86 -6.21
C SER A 52 5.78 7.12 -4.90
N ILE A 53 6.58 6.06 -4.96
CA ILE A 53 6.99 5.29 -3.79
C ILE A 53 8.51 5.15 -3.87
N ARG A 54 9.22 5.74 -2.91
CA ARG A 54 10.69 5.79 -2.96
C ARG A 54 11.29 5.62 -1.58
N THR A 55 12.35 4.81 -1.50
CA THR A 55 13.14 4.70 -0.27
C THR A 55 14.06 5.91 -0.18
N VAL A 56 14.04 6.58 0.96
CA VAL A 56 14.92 7.71 1.25
C VAL A 56 15.48 7.49 2.66
N GLY A 57 16.75 7.10 2.75
CA GLY A 57 17.36 6.76 4.02
C GLY A 57 16.68 5.55 4.64
N ASP A 58 16.19 5.69 5.86
CA ASP A 58 15.50 4.63 6.58
C ASP A 58 13.99 4.76 6.50
N GLN A 59 13.50 5.61 5.59
CA GLN A 59 12.06 5.83 5.41
C GLN A 59 11.66 5.58 3.97
N VAL A 60 10.36 5.45 3.76
CA VAL A 60 9.78 5.36 2.41
C VAL A 60 8.88 6.56 2.22
N GLN A 61 9.09 7.29 1.13
CA GLN A 61 8.23 8.41 0.77
C GLN A 61 7.14 7.94 -0.16
N ILE A 62 5.90 8.22 0.21
CA ILE A 62 4.74 7.92 -0.62
C ILE A 62 4.06 9.24 -0.91
N ASN A 63 4.06 9.64 -2.19
CA ASN A 63 3.60 10.96 -2.60
C ASN A 63 4.33 12.06 -1.83
N ARG A 64 5.63 11.86 -1.60
CA ARG A 64 6.50 12.80 -0.91
C ARG A 64 6.26 12.88 0.61
N ILE A 65 5.41 12.02 1.14
CA ILE A 65 5.21 11.96 2.59
C ILE A 65 6.09 10.85 3.13
N ALA A 66 7.00 11.21 4.01
CA ALA A 66 7.95 10.25 4.60
C ALA A 66 7.24 9.39 5.64
N MET A 67 7.42 8.08 5.53
CA MET A 67 6.77 7.12 6.41
C MET A 67 7.77 6.09 6.88
N SER A 68 7.53 5.58 8.08
CA SER A 68 8.31 4.49 8.67
C SER A 68 7.38 3.33 8.99
N ALA A 69 7.97 2.16 9.21
CA ALA A 69 7.18 0.99 9.63
C ALA A 69 6.47 1.29 10.96
N PRO A 70 5.31 0.70 11.19
CA PRO A 70 4.65 -0.28 10.35
C PRO A 70 4.01 0.33 9.11
N PHE A 71 4.06 -0.39 8.00
CA PHE A 71 3.34 0.01 6.80
C PHE A 71 2.05 -0.79 6.74
N VAL A 72 0.92 -0.08 6.76
CA VAL A 72 -0.39 -0.71 6.71
C VAL A 72 -0.91 -0.59 5.28
N VAL A 73 -0.94 -1.72 4.58
CA VAL A 73 -1.41 -1.78 3.20
C VAL A 73 -2.83 -2.30 3.22
N GLN A 74 -3.76 -1.51 2.70
CA GLN A 74 -5.16 -1.91 2.64
C GLN A 74 -5.57 -2.04 1.18
N ALA A 75 -6.40 -3.04 0.89
CA ALA A 75 -6.91 -3.23 -0.46
C ALA A 75 -8.36 -3.66 -0.40
N ILE A 76 -9.16 -3.08 -1.29
CA ILE A 76 -10.57 -3.43 -1.43
C ILE A 76 -10.70 -4.34 -2.65
N GLY A 77 -11.44 -5.43 -2.50
CA GLY A 77 -11.66 -6.41 -3.53
C GLY A 77 -12.22 -7.66 -2.89
N ASN A 78 -12.32 -8.74 -3.65
CA ASN A 78 -12.77 -10.02 -3.08
C ASN A 78 -11.71 -10.49 -2.10
N ALA A 79 -12.04 -10.51 -0.81
CA ALA A 79 -11.06 -10.77 0.23
C ALA A 79 -10.40 -12.14 0.08
N GLN A 80 -11.16 -13.17 -0.24
CA GLN A 80 -10.59 -14.50 -0.41
C GLN A 80 -9.66 -14.57 -1.62
N THR A 81 -10.05 -13.95 -2.71
CA THR A 81 -9.23 -13.92 -3.92
C THR A 81 -7.91 -13.18 -3.67
N LEU A 82 -7.99 -12.03 -3.01
CA LEU A 82 -6.79 -11.26 -2.69
C LEU A 82 -5.88 -12.03 -1.74
N SER A 83 -6.46 -12.60 -0.68
CA SER A 83 -5.69 -13.35 0.30
C SER A 83 -5.04 -14.58 -0.35
N HIS A 84 -5.79 -15.30 -1.17
CA HIS A 84 -5.27 -16.49 -1.84
C HIS A 84 -4.10 -16.16 -2.76
N ALA A 85 -4.24 -15.09 -3.53
CA ALA A 85 -3.18 -14.68 -4.46
C ALA A 85 -1.89 -14.32 -3.71
N LEU A 86 -2.02 -13.62 -2.59
CA LEU A 86 -0.86 -13.20 -1.81
C LEU A 86 -0.19 -14.38 -1.10
N GLU A 87 -0.96 -15.36 -0.66
CA GLU A 87 -0.45 -16.48 0.14
C GLU A 87 -0.06 -17.70 -0.69
N LEU A 88 -0.04 -17.57 -2.00
CA LEU A 88 0.34 -18.71 -2.84
C LEU A 88 1.74 -19.20 -2.50
N TYR A 89 1.91 -20.54 -2.52
CA TYR A 89 3.22 -21.15 -2.34
C TYR A 89 4.19 -20.61 -3.41
N GLY A 90 5.35 -20.13 -2.97
CA GLY A 90 6.30 -19.52 -3.88
C GLY A 90 5.92 -18.11 -4.31
N GLY A 91 4.84 -17.55 -3.75
CA GLY A 91 4.36 -16.23 -4.13
C GLY A 91 4.97 -15.10 -3.33
N VAL A 92 4.33 -13.93 -3.42
CA VAL A 92 4.92 -12.69 -2.92
C VAL A 92 5.11 -12.69 -1.42
N LEU A 93 4.12 -13.15 -0.63
CA LEU A 93 4.26 -13.10 0.83
C LEU A 93 5.31 -14.08 1.31
N GLU A 94 5.36 -15.27 0.71
CA GLU A 94 6.39 -16.23 1.11
C GLU A 94 7.78 -15.64 0.87
N ASN A 95 7.98 -15.01 -0.27
CA ASN A 95 9.28 -14.42 -0.59
C ASN A 95 9.61 -13.24 0.32
N LEU A 96 8.66 -12.35 0.55
CA LEU A 96 8.91 -11.18 1.38
C LEU A 96 9.10 -11.55 2.85
N ARG A 97 8.41 -12.58 3.33
CA ARG A 97 8.51 -13.02 4.72
C ARG A 97 9.88 -13.61 5.07
N ALA A 98 10.72 -13.89 4.06
CA ALA A 98 12.10 -14.27 4.34
C ALA A 98 12.84 -13.17 5.11
N ASN A 99 12.49 -11.90 4.89
CA ASN A 99 13.18 -10.77 5.49
C ASN A 99 12.27 -9.79 6.23
N LEU A 100 10.97 -9.92 6.06
CA LEU A 100 10.01 -9.00 6.64
C LEU A 100 8.98 -9.75 7.47
N ASP A 101 8.40 -9.04 8.44
CA ASP A 101 7.32 -9.55 9.25
C ASP A 101 6.02 -9.00 8.68
N ILE A 102 5.21 -9.85 8.07
CA ILE A 102 3.98 -9.44 7.40
C ILE A 102 2.81 -10.27 7.91
N THR A 103 1.78 -9.57 8.42
CA THR A 103 0.51 -10.20 8.76
C THR A 103 -0.53 -9.81 7.72
N LEU A 104 -1.46 -10.72 7.47
CA LEU A 104 -2.55 -10.48 6.53
C LEU A 104 -3.87 -10.83 7.20
N ASP A 105 -4.82 -9.90 7.17
CA ASP A 105 -6.16 -10.10 7.71
C ASP A 105 -7.19 -9.80 6.64
N MET A 106 -8.16 -10.70 6.49
CA MET A 106 -9.34 -10.42 5.68
C MET A 106 -10.32 -9.61 6.49
N GLN A 107 -10.94 -8.61 5.87
CA GLN A 107 -11.86 -7.71 6.54
C GLN A 107 -13.14 -7.59 5.73
N GLU A 108 -14.28 -7.54 6.43
CA GLU A 108 -15.55 -7.34 5.76
C GLU A 108 -15.74 -5.90 5.29
N SER A 109 -15.07 -4.97 5.93
CA SER A 109 -15.19 -3.56 5.57
C SER A 109 -13.83 -2.89 5.69
N VAL A 110 -13.33 -2.43 4.54
CA VAL A 110 -12.10 -1.65 4.44
C VAL A 110 -12.49 -0.32 3.80
N SER A 111 -11.99 0.79 4.36
CA SER A 111 -12.28 2.11 3.83
C SER A 111 -10.98 2.74 3.35
N ILE A 112 -10.96 3.18 2.10
CA ILE A 112 -9.78 3.78 1.49
C ILE A 112 -10.15 5.18 1.01
N PRO A 113 -9.40 6.22 1.41
CA PRO A 113 -9.71 7.57 0.99
C PRO A 113 -9.44 7.75 -0.49
N ARG A 114 -10.07 8.76 -1.06
CA ARG A 114 -9.78 9.10 -2.45
C ARG A 114 -8.36 9.66 -2.56
N TYR A 115 -7.83 9.64 -3.77
CA TYR A 115 -6.52 10.20 -4.03
C TYR A 115 -6.54 11.70 -3.81
N GLU A 116 -5.73 12.19 -2.88
CA GLU A 116 -5.76 13.58 -2.47
C GLU A 116 -4.66 14.43 -3.09
N GLY A 117 -3.64 13.79 -3.63
CA GLY A 117 -2.53 14.54 -4.21
C GLY A 117 -2.98 15.48 -5.32
N GLU A 118 -3.90 15.01 -6.15
CA GLU A 118 -4.44 15.81 -7.24
C GLU A 118 -5.27 16.99 -6.74
N VAL A 119 -6.07 16.75 -5.71
CA VAL A 119 -6.88 17.79 -5.11
C VAL A 119 -6.01 18.86 -4.46
N THR A 120 -5.01 18.45 -3.73
CA THR A 120 -4.07 19.36 -3.09
C THR A 120 -3.35 20.21 -4.13
N PHE A 121 -2.93 19.58 -5.22
CA PHE A 121 -2.25 20.26 -6.30
C PHE A 121 -3.14 21.33 -6.94
N ARG A 122 -4.39 21.02 -7.16
CA ARG A 122 -5.33 22.00 -7.73
C ARG A 122 -5.50 23.21 -6.83
N TYR A 123 -5.62 23.00 -5.55
CA TYR A 123 -5.76 24.13 -4.63
C TYR A 123 -4.51 25.00 -4.64
N ALA A 124 -3.35 24.41 -4.72
CA ALA A 124 -2.12 25.17 -4.77
C ALA A 124 -2.04 26.02 -6.03
N GLN A 125 -2.66 25.58 -7.10
CA GLN A 125 -2.65 26.33 -8.36
C GLN A 125 -3.81 27.27 -8.50
N GLY A 126 -4.95 26.87 -8.04
CA GLY A 126 -6.17 27.62 -8.25
C GLY A 126 -6.28 28.83 -7.39
N VAL A 127 -5.54 28.86 -6.51
CA VAL A 127 -5.61 29.92 -5.61
C VAL A 127 -4.77 31.11 -6.03
N GLN A 128 -4.80 30.01 -6.89
CA GLN A 128 -4.22 30.47 -7.59
C GLN A 128 -4.16 30.27 -8.21
N SER A 129 -4.64 29.42 -7.83
CA SER A 129 -4.49 29.30 -8.66
C SER A 129 -4.61 29.13 -8.82
N GLN A 130 -4.85 29.30 -8.71
CA GLN A 130 -4.75 29.39 -9.15
C GLN A 130 -4.45 29.27 -9.52
N GLN A 131 -4.51 29.22 -9.38
CA GLN A 131 -4.09 29.29 -9.87
C GLN A 131 -3.87 29.34 -10.11
#